data_3667b72437210f70c1ebf1b825ea92d0
#
_entry.id   3667b72437210f70c1ebf1b825ea92d0
#
_cell.length_a   1.000
_cell.length_b   1.000
_cell.length_c   1.000
_cell.angle_alpha   90.00
_cell.angle_beta   90.00
_cell.angle_gamma   90.00
#
_symmetry.space_group_name_H-M   'P 1'
#
loop_
_entity.id
_entity.type
_entity.pdbx_description
1 polymer ?
#
loop_
_entity_poly.entity_id
_entity_poly.type
_entity_poly.pdbx_seq_one_letter_code
_entity_poly.pdbx_strand_id
1 'polypeptide(L)'
;MFVIIFIFLIFISPLNAQETNNFSIPEEIIVKSTRSETNIYQLGGSVDIITSEQIKKSGFNFVNEALQTIPGLYISQNGALGGTATARIRGAASGQTLVLIDGVSVSDPSTPGGEFDFSSLLSSNIERIEILKGSQSTLWGSDAIGGVINIITTNEAIGPSIKLNTEIGSFNTQKIGADLRYSNTVHNLYLSYNQFKSDGISKADKSDGNSEKDGIGSKSYLIKTDHKISGFEISTNLNYRESDIDYDSFGFVTGVIDGDENTKGRQINWALEAKKSFLDDRLTNTFSLSESEIDRKYYTNGVENFSAKGKRSFARYIINYNFNENNFFTFGAEAEESSTFDDDFETESLFFLYEVMPHEDLGLSFGLREDKRDNLPSEETPKVTAYYNINNNLRLSANWGEGFKLPTIFQSTFFCCGADKPNNNLLPETSEGYEVGLTYESNERDNSFKFIYFDQEISNMIDFSFSLGAYENLKLVNSEGYEFNFVSSITDNILLSGSYSKTDSTNEAGIRLIRLPEEKANLNFDLSYGLKNKIFVSFFYNGDETDPRGIVKSWIRSDINFSRKVNDNIRMYLKIKNIFDENYQDIYGYGTEERSFNLGVSLDIN
;
A
#
# COMPACT_ATOMS: atom_id res chain seq x y z
N MET A 1 9.20 36.95 3.64
CA MET A 1 8.27 37.47 4.66
C MET A 1 7.02 38.13 4.05
N PHE A 2 7.11 39.02 3.06
CA PHE A 2 5.93 39.68 2.45
C PHE A 2 4.99 38.72 1.67
N VAL A 3 5.49 37.68 1.01
CA VAL A 3 4.67 36.71 0.26
C VAL A 3 3.84 35.84 1.21
N ILE A 4 4.36 35.49 2.39
CA ILE A 4 3.66 34.68 3.41
C ILE A 4 2.49 35.48 4.01
N ILE A 5 2.65 36.78 4.22
CA ILE A 5 1.60 37.68 4.75
C ILE A 5 0.46 37.85 3.73
N PHE A 6 0.77 37.92 2.43
CA PHE A 6 -0.25 38.03 1.39
C PHE A 6 -1.07 36.73 1.22
N ILE A 7 -0.44 35.58 1.41
CA ILE A 7 -1.11 34.26 1.38
C ILE A 7 -2.04 34.09 2.57
N PHE A 8 -1.65 34.56 3.76
CA PHE A 8 -2.49 34.51 4.96
C PHE A 8 -3.76 35.36 4.84
N LEU A 9 -3.69 36.50 4.13
CA LEU A 9 -4.83 37.38 3.87
C LEU A 9 -5.88 36.78 2.91
N ILE A 10 -5.48 35.86 2.02
CA ILE A 10 -6.42 35.17 1.11
C ILE A 10 -7.30 34.16 1.87
N PHE A 11 -6.84 33.63 3.02
CA PHE A 11 -7.57 32.65 3.82
C PHE A 11 -8.48 33.28 4.90
N ILE A 12 -8.39 34.60 5.15
CA ILE A 12 -9.27 35.31 6.08
C ILE A 12 -10.45 35.87 5.29
N SER A 13 -11.56 35.14 5.25
CA SER A 13 -12.86 35.65 4.79
C SER A 13 -13.77 35.89 5.98
N PRO A 14 -14.63 36.93 5.98
CA PRO A 14 -15.56 37.15 7.06
C PRO A 14 -16.56 36.01 7.20
N LEU A 15 -16.90 35.71 8.45
CA LEU A 15 -17.92 34.75 8.86
C LEU A 15 -19.28 35.14 8.27
N ASN A 16 -19.77 34.41 7.26
CA ASN A 16 -21.17 34.44 6.88
C ASN A 16 -21.64 33.06 6.45
N ALA A 17 -22.72 32.62 7.08
CA ALA A 17 -23.61 31.50 6.83
C ALA A 17 -23.05 30.08 7.05
N GLN A 18 -23.67 29.45 8.02
CA GLN A 18 -23.65 28.02 8.30
C GLN A 18 -24.39 27.27 7.18
N GLU A 19 -23.67 26.60 6.30
CA GLU A 19 -24.19 25.40 5.65
C GLU A 19 -23.45 24.22 6.30
N THR A 20 -24.20 23.25 6.77
CA THR A 20 -23.70 22.06 7.46
C THR A 20 -23.08 21.09 6.44
N ASN A 21 -21.82 20.72 6.66
CA ASN A 21 -21.24 19.56 5.98
C ASN A 21 -21.55 18.32 6.83
N ASN A 22 -22.49 17.50 6.41
CA ASN A 22 -22.73 16.21 7.07
C ASN A 22 -21.61 15.25 6.67
N PHE A 23 -20.77 14.87 7.62
CA PHE A 23 -19.84 13.76 7.46
C PHE A 23 -20.64 12.45 7.64
N SER A 24 -20.62 11.60 6.64
CA SER A 24 -21.17 10.26 6.75
C SER A 24 -20.23 9.24 6.12
N ILE A 25 -20.13 8.06 6.73
CA ILE A 25 -19.43 6.92 6.17
C ILE A 25 -20.30 6.38 5.02
N PRO A 26 -19.73 6.11 3.84
CA PRO A 26 -20.50 5.57 2.71
C PRO A 26 -21.28 4.32 3.09
N GLU A 27 -22.51 4.22 2.59
CA GLU A 27 -23.38 3.07 2.86
C GLU A 27 -22.85 1.78 2.24
N GLU A 28 -22.17 1.90 1.12
CA GLU A 28 -21.65 0.79 0.37
C GLU A 28 -20.21 1.09 -0.06
N ILE A 29 -19.28 0.22 0.33
CA ILE A 29 -17.89 0.28 -0.09
C ILE A 29 -17.56 -1.06 -0.73
N ILE A 30 -17.45 -1.06 -2.06
CA ILE A 30 -17.10 -2.26 -2.83
C ILE A 30 -15.58 -2.39 -2.91
N VAL A 31 -15.05 -3.52 -2.47
CA VAL A 31 -13.63 -3.87 -2.58
C VAL A 31 -13.42 -4.87 -3.71
N LYS A 32 -12.27 -4.78 -4.37
CA LYS A 32 -11.86 -5.66 -5.49
C LYS A 32 -10.76 -6.65 -5.09
N SER A 33 -10.20 -6.47 -3.92
CA SER A 33 -9.10 -7.29 -3.41
C SER A 33 -9.51 -8.70 -2.96
N THR A 34 -10.81 -9.05 -3.08
CA THR A 34 -11.36 -10.39 -2.79
C THR A 34 -11.59 -11.24 -4.05
N ARG A 35 -11.06 -10.85 -5.22
CA ARG A 35 -11.28 -11.50 -6.53
C ARG A 35 -12.73 -11.39 -7.07
N SER A 36 -13.61 -10.80 -6.29
CA SER A 36 -14.98 -10.43 -6.66
C SER A 36 -15.23 -9.01 -6.18
N GLU A 37 -16.24 -8.37 -6.72
CA GLU A 37 -16.72 -7.09 -6.18
C GLU A 37 -17.60 -7.41 -4.97
N THR A 38 -17.04 -7.22 -3.76
CA THR A 38 -17.69 -7.57 -2.50
C THR A 38 -17.85 -6.33 -1.63
N ASN A 39 -18.99 -6.16 -1.01
CA ASN A 39 -19.18 -5.08 -0.04
C ASN A 39 -18.33 -5.35 1.19
N ILE A 40 -17.59 -4.35 1.66
CA ILE A 40 -16.70 -4.46 2.84
C ILE A 40 -17.45 -4.98 4.07
N TYR A 41 -18.74 -4.67 4.17
CA TYR A 41 -19.62 -5.14 5.24
C TYR A 41 -19.99 -6.62 5.15
N GLN A 42 -19.66 -7.31 4.08
CA GLN A 42 -19.85 -8.75 3.88
C GLN A 42 -18.56 -9.55 4.04
N LEU A 43 -17.47 -8.90 4.45
CA LEU A 43 -16.19 -9.56 4.67
C LEU A 43 -16.04 -9.99 6.12
N GLY A 44 -15.61 -11.22 6.35
CA GLY A 44 -15.25 -11.72 7.68
C GLY A 44 -13.84 -11.34 8.14
N GLY A 45 -12.99 -10.87 7.23
CA GLY A 45 -11.62 -10.47 7.50
C GLY A 45 -11.42 -8.96 7.65
N SER A 46 -10.26 -8.58 8.16
CA SER A 46 -9.87 -7.17 8.36
C SER A 46 -9.48 -6.51 7.05
N VAL A 47 -10.22 -5.47 6.69
CA VAL A 47 -9.92 -4.59 5.54
C VAL A 47 -9.88 -3.15 6.01
N ASP A 48 -8.86 -2.41 5.56
CA ASP A 48 -8.78 -0.97 5.70
C ASP A 48 -8.73 -0.32 4.31
N ILE A 49 -9.29 0.88 4.18
CA ILE A 49 -9.36 1.61 2.92
C ILE A 49 -8.86 3.03 3.12
N ILE A 50 -7.96 3.46 2.25
CA ILE A 50 -7.53 4.85 2.14
C ILE A 50 -8.11 5.40 0.84
N THR A 51 -9.00 6.37 0.93
CA THR A 51 -9.65 6.99 -0.22
C THR A 51 -8.81 8.11 -0.83
N SER A 52 -9.08 8.46 -2.10
CA SER A 52 -8.44 9.62 -2.75
C SER A 52 -8.72 10.92 -1.99
N GLU A 53 -9.87 11.04 -1.32
CA GLU A 53 -10.18 12.21 -0.51
C GLU A 53 -9.29 12.30 0.73
N GLN A 54 -9.06 11.19 1.43
CA GLN A 54 -8.12 11.13 2.56
C GLN A 54 -6.70 11.47 2.12
N ILE A 55 -6.21 10.91 1.00
CA ILE A 55 -4.90 11.23 0.43
C ILE A 55 -4.77 12.74 0.14
N LYS A 56 -5.79 13.33 -0.49
CA LYS A 56 -5.81 14.77 -0.82
C LYS A 56 -5.89 15.66 0.43
N LYS A 57 -6.69 15.26 1.44
CA LYS A 57 -6.83 16.00 2.71
C LYS A 57 -5.52 15.99 3.51
N SER A 58 -4.86 14.83 3.59
CA SER A 58 -3.57 14.68 4.27
C SER A 58 -2.41 15.33 3.54
N GLY A 59 -2.58 15.56 2.23
CA GLY A 59 -1.54 16.19 1.40
C GLY A 59 -0.37 15.29 1.06
N PHE A 60 -0.54 13.98 1.11
CA PHE A 60 0.49 13.00 0.78
C PHE A 60 0.90 13.07 -0.69
N ASN A 61 2.19 13.01 -0.96
CA ASN A 61 2.75 12.99 -2.30
C ASN A 61 3.09 11.57 -2.76
N PHE A 62 3.39 10.67 -1.82
CA PHE A 62 3.74 9.27 -2.08
C PHE A 62 2.79 8.33 -1.36
N VAL A 63 2.70 7.09 -1.86
CA VAL A 63 1.82 6.04 -1.32
C VAL A 63 2.26 5.59 0.07
N ASN A 64 3.58 5.45 0.31
CA ASN A 64 4.11 5.09 1.62
C ASN A 64 3.67 6.04 2.74
N GLU A 65 3.53 7.34 2.46
CA GLU A 65 3.01 8.31 3.43
C GLU A 65 1.56 8.00 3.83
N ALA A 66 0.73 7.61 2.85
CA ALA A 66 -0.65 7.21 3.13
C ALA A 66 -0.74 5.91 3.92
N LEU A 67 0.08 4.92 3.59
CA LEU A 67 0.14 3.63 4.29
C LEU A 67 0.55 3.77 5.76
N GLN A 68 1.32 4.80 6.13
CA GLN A 68 1.66 5.09 7.52
C GLN A 68 0.45 5.34 8.42
N THR A 69 -0.73 5.68 7.88
CA THR A 69 -1.95 5.91 8.67
C THR A 69 -2.65 4.63 9.11
N ILE A 70 -2.29 3.47 8.55
CA ILE A 70 -2.96 2.20 8.79
C ILE A 70 -2.40 1.52 10.04
N PRO A 71 -3.23 1.08 11.00
CA PRO A 71 -2.78 0.33 12.17
C PRO A 71 -2.28 -1.05 11.77
N GLY A 72 -1.25 -1.57 12.46
CA GLY A 72 -0.65 -2.86 12.17
C GLY A 72 0.13 -2.92 10.84
N LEU A 73 0.20 -1.82 10.08
CA LEU A 73 1.06 -1.69 8.91
C LEU A 73 2.20 -0.73 9.22
N TYR A 74 3.41 -1.16 8.97
CA TYR A 74 4.64 -0.41 9.19
C TYR A 74 5.39 -0.18 7.88
N ILE A 75 5.84 1.05 7.67
CA ILE A 75 6.72 1.42 6.54
C ILE A 75 8.14 1.57 7.08
N SER A 76 9.03 0.71 6.62
CA SER A 76 10.47 0.85 6.86
C SER A 76 11.07 1.68 5.73
N GLN A 77 11.60 2.87 6.04
CA GLN A 77 12.17 3.78 5.05
C GLN A 77 13.60 4.19 5.39
N ASN A 78 14.49 4.04 4.42
CA ASN A 78 15.90 4.41 4.54
C ASN A 78 16.08 5.93 4.34
N GLY A 79 15.81 6.72 5.39
CA GLY A 79 15.98 8.17 5.37
C GLY A 79 14.81 8.94 4.74
N ALA A 80 15.12 10.16 4.29
CA ALA A 80 14.17 11.12 3.74
C ALA A 80 13.55 10.66 2.40
N LEU A 81 12.83 11.57 1.71
CA LEU A 81 12.17 11.31 0.43
C LEU A 81 13.07 10.57 -0.57
N GLY A 82 12.53 9.51 -1.18
CA GLY A 82 13.25 8.67 -2.12
C GLY A 82 14.09 7.55 -1.49
N GLY A 83 14.28 7.53 -0.17
CA GLY A 83 14.87 6.35 0.49
C GLY A 83 14.03 5.11 0.28
N THR A 84 14.65 3.95 0.04
CA THR A 84 13.95 2.66 -0.12
C THR A 84 12.89 2.50 0.96
N ALA A 85 11.65 2.27 0.56
CA ALA A 85 10.49 2.20 1.45
C ALA A 85 9.71 0.90 1.23
N THR A 86 9.65 0.04 2.24
CA THR A 86 8.96 -1.25 2.19
C THR A 86 7.87 -1.34 3.24
N ALA A 87 6.82 -2.11 2.96
CA ALA A 87 5.69 -2.30 3.86
C ALA A 87 5.75 -3.65 4.59
N ARG A 88 5.45 -3.65 5.87
CA ARG A 88 5.31 -4.84 6.72
C ARG A 88 3.95 -4.80 7.40
N ILE A 89 3.20 -5.89 7.37
CA ILE A 89 1.89 -6.01 8.00
C ILE A 89 1.99 -6.98 9.17
N ARG A 90 1.60 -6.55 10.38
CA ARG A 90 1.51 -7.37 11.60
C ARG A 90 2.79 -8.18 11.89
N GLY A 91 3.97 -7.59 11.65
CA GLY A 91 5.25 -8.25 11.91
C GLY A 91 5.77 -9.17 10.81
N ALA A 92 4.98 -9.49 9.79
CA ALA A 92 5.46 -10.20 8.61
C ALA A 92 6.59 -9.43 7.91
N ALA A 93 7.48 -10.12 7.21
CA ALA A 93 8.55 -9.49 6.43
C ALA A 93 7.98 -8.71 5.24
N SER A 94 8.74 -7.76 4.72
CA SER A 94 8.30 -6.93 3.57
C SER A 94 7.98 -7.74 2.32
N GLY A 95 8.73 -8.82 2.06
CA GLY A 95 8.45 -9.74 0.95
C GLY A 95 7.26 -10.69 1.18
N GLN A 96 6.68 -10.68 2.39
CA GLN A 96 5.47 -11.43 2.76
C GLN A 96 4.20 -10.56 2.69
N THR A 97 4.31 -9.36 2.08
CA THR A 97 3.21 -8.43 1.83
C THR A 97 3.07 -8.26 0.32
N LEU A 98 2.02 -8.84 -0.25
CA LEU A 98 1.75 -8.72 -1.69
C LEU A 98 1.27 -7.31 -2.04
N VAL A 99 1.88 -6.69 -3.03
CA VAL A 99 1.48 -5.37 -3.54
C VAL A 99 0.91 -5.50 -4.95
N LEU A 100 -0.25 -4.91 -5.14
CA LEU A 100 -0.95 -4.87 -6.43
C LEU A 100 -1.17 -3.43 -6.87
N ILE A 101 -1.06 -3.17 -8.16
CA ILE A 101 -1.53 -1.93 -8.80
C ILE A 101 -2.55 -2.33 -9.86
N ASP A 102 -3.81 -1.94 -9.67
CA ASP A 102 -4.94 -2.33 -10.53
C ASP A 102 -5.01 -3.87 -10.76
N GLY A 103 -4.73 -4.65 -9.71
CA GLY A 103 -4.74 -6.12 -9.74
C GLY A 103 -3.50 -6.78 -10.35
N VAL A 104 -2.53 -6.01 -10.87
CA VAL A 104 -1.22 -6.50 -11.34
C VAL A 104 -0.27 -6.61 -10.15
N SER A 105 0.32 -7.79 -9.91
CA SER A 105 1.38 -7.97 -8.90
C SER A 105 2.63 -7.21 -9.31
N VAL A 106 3.12 -6.35 -8.41
CA VAL A 106 4.31 -5.52 -8.60
C VAL A 106 5.47 -5.91 -7.70
N SER A 107 5.39 -7.07 -7.04
CA SER A 107 6.51 -7.66 -6.31
C SER A 107 7.70 -7.86 -7.25
N ASP A 108 8.92 -7.60 -6.78
CA ASP A 108 10.12 -7.59 -7.60
C ASP A 108 10.94 -8.89 -7.42
N PRO A 109 10.93 -9.84 -8.37
CA PRO A 109 11.64 -11.10 -8.23
C PRO A 109 13.18 -10.95 -8.21
N SER A 110 13.71 -9.77 -8.53
CA SER A 110 15.14 -9.47 -8.48
C SER A 110 15.61 -8.95 -7.12
N THR A 111 14.70 -8.76 -6.15
CA THR A 111 15.05 -8.44 -4.75
C THR A 111 15.15 -9.70 -3.89
N PRO A 112 15.91 -9.66 -2.79
CA PRO A 112 16.07 -10.82 -1.92
C PRO A 112 14.75 -11.43 -1.43
N GLY A 113 13.81 -10.61 -0.97
CA GLY A 113 12.53 -11.08 -0.47
C GLY A 113 11.37 -10.97 -1.46
N GLY A 114 11.58 -10.44 -2.68
CA GLY A 114 10.49 -10.15 -3.61
C GLY A 114 9.69 -8.88 -3.23
N GLU A 115 10.19 -8.07 -2.31
CA GLU A 115 9.53 -6.88 -1.79
C GLU A 115 9.36 -5.77 -2.83
N PHE A 116 8.28 -5.01 -2.70
CA PHE A 116 8.03 -3.82 -3.52
C PHE A 116 8.58 -2.57 -2.83
N ASP A 117 9.28 -1.72 -3.61
CA ASP A 117 9.77 -0.41 -3.16
C ASP A 117 8.77 0.71 -3.50
N PHE A 118 8.19 1.31 -2.45
CA PHE A 118 7.24 2.42 -2.54
C PHE A 118 7.90 3.79 -2.70
N SER A 119 9.23 3.92 -2.62
CA SER A 119 9.97 5.18 -2.53
C SER A 119 9.64 6.20 -3.61
N SER A 120 9.29 5.74 -4.81
CA SER A 120 8.99 6.59 -5.97
C SER A 120 7.53 6.51 -6.44
N LEU A 121 6.64 5.81 -5.72
CA LEU A 121 5.24 5.64 -6.11
C LEU A 121 4.40 6.85 -5.69
N LEU A 122 4.05 7.69 -6.69
CA LEU A 122 3.24 8.89 -6.47
C LEU A 122 1.78 8.56 -6.13
N SER A 123 1.17 9.34 -5.24
CA SER A 123 -0.24 9.20 -4.83
C SER A 123 -1.25 9.94 -5.72
N SER A 124 -0.78 10.62 -6.79
CA SER A 124 -1.57 11.62 -7.52
C SER A 124 -2.79 11.08 -8.26
N ASN A 125 -2.72 9.86 -8.77
CA ASN A 125 -3.75 9.21 -9.60
C ASN A 125 -4.40 8.00 -8.91
N ILE A 126 -4.37 7.97 -7.59
CA ILE A 126 -4.96 6.89 -6.80
C ILE A 126 -6.41 7.23 -6.46
N GLU A 127 -7.31 6.30 -6.75
CA GLU A 127 -8.71 6.33 -6.34
C GLU A 127 -8.86 5.88 -4.90
N ARG A 128 -8.27 4.73 -4.57
CA ARG A 128 -8.21 4.18 -3.21
C ARG A 128 -7.09 3.15 -3.08
N ILE A 129 -6.73 2.86 -1.84
CA ILE A 129 -5.85 1.76 -1.47
C ILE A 129 -6.64 0.84 -0.55
N GLU A 130 -6.73 -0.45 -0.91
CA GLU A 130 -7.37 -1.49 -0.12
C GLU A 130 -6.28 -2.31 0.56
N ILE A 131 -6.34 -2.46 1.88
CA ILE A 131 -5.36 -3.20 2.67
C ILE A 131 -6.08 -4.36 3.36
N LEU A 132 -5.83 -5.60 2.90
CA LEU A 132 -6.31 -6.82 3.53
C LEU A 132 -5.20 -7.36 4.42
N LYS A 133 -5.50 -7.55 5.69
CA LYS A 133 -4.52 -8.01 6.67
C LYS A 133 -4.71 -9.50 7.01
N GLY A 134 -3.64 -10.12 7.52
CA GLY A 134 -3.56 -11.55 7.77
C GLY A 134 -3.42 -12.35 6.47
N SER A 135 -3.36 -13.66 6.56
CA SER A 135 -3.13 -14.51 5.40
C SER A 135 -4.20 -14.35 4.31
N GLN A 136 -3.75 -14.05 3.10
CA GLN A 136 -4.56 -13.91 1.90
C GLN A 136 -4.12 -14.87 0.78
N SER A 137 -3.23 -15.83 1.09
CA SER A 137 -2.66 -16.75 0.10
C SER A 137 -3.71 -17.60 -0.61
N THR A 138 -4.83 -17.93 0.03
CA THR A 138 -5.95 -18.66 -0.59
C THR A 138 -6.51 -17.97 -1.84
N LEU A 139 -6.50 -16.64 -1.89
CA LEU A 139 -6.99 -15.90 -3.06
C LEU A 139 -5.86 -15.37 -3.94
N TRP A 140 -4.69 -15.08 -3.35
CA TRP A 140 -3.63 -14.33 -4.01
C TRP A 140 -2.33 -15.12 -4.20
N GLY A 141 -2.24 -16.34 -3.65
CA GLY A 141 -1.07 -17.21 -3.76
C GLY A 141 0.10 -16.77 -2.91
N SER A 142 1.31 -17.06 -3.39
CA SER A 142 2.56 -16.68 -2.75
C SER A 142 2.64 -15.18 -2.44
N ASP A 143 3.47 -14.80 -1.45
CA ASP A 143 3.76 -13.44 -0.99
C ASP A 143 2.65 -12.77 -0.14
N ALA A 144 1.48 -13.40 0.06
CA ALA A 144 0.34 -12.83 0.76
C ALA A 144 0.17 -13.35 2.21
N ILE A 145 1.26 -13.69 2.89
CA ILE A 145 1.29 -14.14 4.29
C ILE A 145 0.83 -13.04 5.26
N GLY A 146 1.43 -11.85 5.18
CA GLY A 146 1.07 -10.71 6.04
C GLY A 146 -0.20 -10.02 5.58
N GLY A 147 -0.48 -10.06 4.28
CA GLY A 147 -1.63 -9.43 3.67
C GLY A 147 -1.41 -8.94 2.25
N VAL A 148 -2.38 -8.17 1.75
CA VAL A 148 -2.38 -7.59 0.40
C VAL A 148 -2.60 -6.08 0.49
N ILE A 149 -1.78 -5.32 -0.23
CA ILE A 149 -1.98 -3.89 -0.48
C ILE A 149 -2.38 -3.74 -1.95
N ASN A 150 -3.65 -3.46 -2.22
CA ASN A 150 -4.17 -3.28 -3.57
C ASN A 150 -4.41 -1.79 -3.85
N ILE A 151 -3.59 -1.22 -4.72
CA ILE A 151 -3.64 0.18 -5.12
C ILE A 151 -4.50 0.29 -6.38
N ILE A 152 -5.63 0.95 -6.27
CA ILE A 152 -6.57 1.14 -7.38
C ILE A 152 -6.40 2.56 -7.89
N THR A 153 -6.03 2.68 -9.15
CA THR A 153 -5.88 3.97 -9.80
C THR A 153 -7.19 4.46 -10.38
N THR A 154 -7.32 5.78 -10.46
CA THR A 154 -8.54 6.44 -10.93
C THR A 154 -8.94 5.98 -12.33
N ASN A 155 -10.22 5.66 -12.50
CA ASN A 155 -10.80 5.33 -13.79
C ASN A 155 -12.13 6.07 -14.06
N GLU A 156 -12.80 6.55 -13.03
CA GLU A 156 -14.13 7.13 -13.18
C GLU A 156 -14.08 8.55 -13.76
N ALA A 157 -14.91 8.75 -14.80
CA ALA A 157 -15.21 10.06 -15.34
C ALA A 157 -16.67 10.11 -15.77
N ILE A 158 -17.33 11.22 -15.52
CA ILE A 158 -18.62 11.56 -16.12
C ILE A 158 -18.35 12.65 -17.16
N GLY A 159 -18.32 12.27 -18.43
CA GLY A 159 -18.04 13.18 -19.54
C GLY A 159 -16.54 13.53 -19.70
N PRO A 160 -16.19 14.41 -20.62
CA PRO A 160 -14.83 14.87 -20.81
C PRO A 160 -14.40 15.78 -19.64
N SER A 161 -13.24 15.53 -19.05
CA SER A 161 -12.66 16.43 -18.04
C SER A 161 -11.14 16.48 -18.13
N ILE A 162 -10.56 17.63 -17.78
CA ILE A 162 -9.12 17.83 -17.67
C ILE A 162 -8.81 18.34 -16.28
N LYS A 163 -7.86 17.70 -15.60
CA LYS A 163 -7.37 18.16 -14.33
C LYS A 163 -5.88 18.47 -14.40
N LEU A 164 -5.51 19.65 -13.91
CA LEU A 164 -4.12 20.09 -13.83
C LEU A 164 -3.76 20.35 -12.36
N ASN A 165 -2.59 19.91 -11.96
CA ASN A 165 -2.07 20.13 -10.62
C ASN A 165 -0.65 20.68 -10.71
N THR A 166 -0.32 21.64 -9.86
CA THR A 166 1.05 22.10 -9.68
C THR A 166 1.32 22.40 -8.21
N GLU A 167 2.53 22.11 -7.76
CA GLU A 167 2.98 22.36 -6.39
C GLU A 167 4.46 22.78 -6.43
N ILE A 168 4.82 23.72 -5.57
CA ILE A 168 6.20 24.14 -5.29
C ILE A 168 6.42 24.18 -3.79
N GLY A 169 7.65 23.90 -3.33
CA GLY A 169 7.90 23.85 -1.89
C GLY A 169 9.35 23.88 -1.47
N SER A 170 9.57 23.59 -0.18
CA SER A 170 10.88 23.44 0.43
C SER A 170 11.73 22.42 -0.32
N PHE A 171 13.04 22.47 -0.17
CA PHE A 171 14.00 21.58 -0.85
C PHE A 171 13.88 21.61 -2.38
N ASN A 172 13.55 22.79 -2.94
CA ASN A 172 13.30 22.99 -4.37
C ASN A 172 12.26 22.00 -4.95
N THR A 173 11.28 21.59 -4.13
CA THR A 173 10.24 20.65 -4.53
C THR A 173 9.35 21.26 -5.63
N GLN A 174 9.12 20.47 -6.66
CA GLN A 174 8.25 20.78 -7.80
C GLN A 174 7.41 19.56 -8.13
N LYS A 175 6.09 19.76 -8.28
CA LYS A 175 5.15 18.73 -8.72
C LYS A 175 4.27 19.27 -9.82
N ILE A 176 4.09 18.49 -10.88
CA ILE A 176 3.20 18.79 -12.01
C ILE A 176 2.40 17.53 -12.31
N GLY A 177 1.10 17.69 -12.51
CA GLY A 177 0.20 16.61 -12.91
C GLY A 177 -0.82 17.08 -13.92
N ALA A 178 -1.15 16.21 -14.86
CA ALA A 178 -2.19 16.43 -15.87
C ALA A 178 -2.97 15.12 -16.07
N ASP A 179 -4.28 15.18 -15.91
CA ASP A 179 -5.19 14.08 -16.16
C ASP A 179 -6.19 14.48 -17.24
N LEU A 180 -6.43 13.59 -18.19
CA LEU A 180 -7.49 13.71 -19.20
C LEU A 180 -8.42 12.51 -19.05
N ARG A 181 -9.71 12.77 -18.98
CA ARG A 181 -10.76 11.76 -18.84
C ARG A 181 -11.80 11.95 -19.92
N TYR A 182 -12.28 10.84 -20.44
CA TYR A 182 -13.40 10.79 -21.34
C TYR A 182 -14.22 9.54 -21.03
N SER A 183 -15.52 9.70 -20.82
CA SER A 183 -16.43 8.59 -20.58
C SER A 183 -17.74 8.78 -21.33
N ASN A 184 -18.22 7.69 -21.90
CA ASN A 184 -19.57 7.53 -22.40
C ASN A 184 -20.10 6.14 -22.03
N THR A 185 -21.29 5.76 -22.50
CA THR A 185 -21.93 4.48 -22.16
C THR A 185 -21.18 3.22 -22.64
N VAL A 186 -20.22 3.36 -23.55
CA VAL A 186 -19.50 2.25 -24.20
C VAL A 186 -17.99 2.31 -23.95
N HIS A 187 -17.44 3.51 -23.82
CA HIS A 187 -16.00 3.72 -23.77
C HIS A 187 -15.61 4.63 -22.62
N ASN A 188 -14.62 4.22 -21.84
CA ASN A 188 -13.92 5.05 -20.89
C ASN A 188 -12.46 5.15 -21.30
N LEU A 189 -11.88 6.36 -21.19
CA LEU A 189 -10.46 6.63 -21.38
C LEU A 189 -9.97 7.50 -20.24
N TYR A 190 -8.88 7.09 -19.62
CA TYR A 190 -8.14 7.90 -18.66
C TYR A 190 -6.67 7.94 -19.05
N LEU A 191 -6.15 9.15 -19.18
CA LEU A 191 -4.72 9.42 -19.40
C LEU A 191 -4.22 10.29 -18.27
N SER A 192 -3.09 9.93 -17.68
CA SER A 192 -2.47 10.71 -16.61
C SER A 192 -0.96 10.79 -16.80
N TYR A 193 -0.43 11.99 -16.56
CA TYR A 193 0.99 12.28 -16.39
C TYR A 193 1.22 12.97 -15.07
N ASN A 194 2.17 12.46 -14.27
CA ASN A 194 2.60 13.10 -13.04
C ASN A 194 4.12 13.12 -12.97
N GLN A 195 4.67 14.21 -12.47
CA GLN A 195 6.09 14.38 -12.19
C GLN A 195 6.26 15.00 -10.82
N PHE A 196 7.20 14.47 -10.06
CA PHE A 196 7.68 15.02 -8.80
C PHE A 196 9.20 15.15 -8.87
N LYS A 197 9.74 16.26 -8.39
CA LYS A 197 11.18 16.50 -8.24
C LYS A 197 11.45 17.26 -6.95
N SER A 198 12.49 16.88 -6.23
CA SER A 198 13.01 17.58 -5.06
C SER A 198 14.53 17.41 -4.99
N ASP A 199 15.23 18.44 -4.52
CA ASP A 199 16.66 18.33 -4.22
C ASP A 199 16.90 17.52 -2.93
N GLY A 200 15.85 17.31 -2.10
CA GLY A 200 15.95 16.55 -0.87
C GLY A 200 16.87 17.12 0.20
N ILE A 201 17.22 16.26 1.13
CA ILE A 201 18.26 16.42 2.16
C ILE A 201 19.10 15.15 2.15
N SER A 202 20.27 15.13 2.80
CA SER A 202 21.05 13.89 3.02
C SER A 202 20.16 12.82 3.65
N LYS A 203 20.22 11.59 3.15
CA LYS A 203 19.55 10.44 3.76
C LYS A 203 20.30 9.93 4.97
N ALA A 204 21.62 10.16 5.06
CA ALA A 204 22.37 9.99 6.28
C ALA A 204 22.00 11.07 7.30
N ASP A 205 21.98 10.72 8.58
CA ASP A 205 21.54 11.65 9.63
C ASP A 205 22.48 12.86 9.73
N LYS A 206 21.89 14.05 9.69
CA LYS A 206 22.59 15.32 9.83
C LYS A 206 23.29 15.48 11.19
N SER A 207 22.80 14.83 12.24
CA SER A 207 23.43 14.85 13.56
C SER A 207 24.80 14.16 13.57
N ASP A 208 25.06 13.27 12.62
CA ASP A 208 26.33 12.58 12.42
C ASP A 208 27.31 13.37 11.53
N GLY A 209 26.94 14.60 11.10
CA GLY A 209 27.79 15.50 10.32
C GLY A 209 27.52 15.47 8.81
N ASN A 210 26.52 14.71 8.36
CA ASN A 210 26.13 14.59 6.96
C ASN A 210 25.32 15.82 6.51
N SER A 211 25.50 16.28 5.27
CA SER A 211 24.93 17.56 4.85
C SER A 211 24.70 17.68 3.34
N GLU A 212 25.01 16.67 2.55
CA GLU A 212 24.73 16.71 1.12
C GLU A 212 23.22 16.69 0.83
N LYS A 213 22.85 16.67 -0.42
CA LYS A 213 21.46 16.65 -0.85
C LYS A 213 21.20 15.44 -1.72
N ASP A 214 20.37 14.54 -1.21
CA ASP A 214 19.90 13.36 -1.94
C ASP A 214 18.58 13.66 -2.62
N GLY A 215 18.66 14.00 -3.88
CA GLY A 215 17.50 14.34 -4.69
C GLY A 215 16.63 13.15 -5.06
N ILE A 216 15.41 13.45 -5.43
CA ILE A 216 14.49 12.51 -6.04
C ILE A 216 13.80 13.11 -7.26
N GLY A 217 13.78 12.36 -8.36
CA GLY A 217 12.91 12.57 -9.51
C GLY A 217 12.03 11.34 -9.72
N SER A 218 10.70 11.55 -9.85
CA SER A 218 9.77 10.50 -10.23
C SER A 218 8.82 11.01 -11.31
N LYS A 219 8.59 10.18 -12.34
CA LYS A 219 7.59 10.42 -13.39
C LYS A 219 6.70 9.20 -13.52
N SER A 220 5.40 9.44 -13.69
CA SER A 220 4.39 8.39 -13.84
C SER A 220 3.48 8.72 -15.02
N TYR A 221 3.22 7.73 -15.86
CA TYR A 221 2.30 7.75 -16.98
C TYR A 221 1.28 6.63 -16.80
N LEU A 222 0.01 6.94 -16.91
CA LEU A 222 -1.06 5.96 -16.80
C LEU A 222 -2.01 6.09 -17.99
N ILE A 223 -2.33 4.95 -18.59
CA ILE A 223 -3.35 4.82 -19.63
C ILE A 223 -4.32 3.73 -19.16
N LYS A 224 -5.61 4.06 -19.04
CA LYS A 224 -6.67 3.07 -18.76
C LYS A 224 -7.78 3.23 -19.79
N THR A 225 -8.29 2.10 -20.25
CA THR A 225 -9.47 2.09 -21.13
C THR A 225 -10.42 0.97 -20.73
N ASP A 226 -11.74 1.24 -20.80
CA ASP A 226 -12.77 0.23 -20.70
C ASP A 226 -13.70 0.34 -21.89
N HIS A 227 -14.07 -0.80 -22.45
CA HIS A 227 -14.91 -0.90 -23.64
C HIS A 227 -15.99 -1.96 -23.45
N LYS A 228 -17.26 -1.59 -23.72
CA LYS A 228 -18.36 -2.55 -23.74
C LYS A 228 -18.70 -2.89 -25.20
N ILE A 229 -18.30 -4.10 -25.65
CA ILE A 229 -18.44 -4.53 -27.05
C ILE A 229 -19.10 -5.91 -27.08
N SER A 230 -20.26 -6.02 -27.72
CA SER A 230 -20.97 -7.31 -27.92
C SER A 230 -21.16 -8.12 -26.63
N GLY A 231 -21.44 -7.42 -25.51
CA GLY A 231 -21.63 -8.03 -24.19
C GLY A 231 -20.33 -8.44 -23.49
N PHE A 232 -19.17 -8.12 -24.04
CA PHE A 232 -17.90 -8.16 -23.33
C PHE A 232 -17.59 -6.80 -22.71
N GLU A 233 -17.03 -6.81 -21.51
CA GLU A 233 -16.33 -5.69 -20.90
C GLU A 233 -14.83 -5.96 -21.06
N ILE A 234 -14.14 -5.10 -21.81
CA ILE A 234 -12.70 -5.22 -22.06
C ILE A 234 -12.02 -4.04 -21.41
N SER A 235 -11.15 -4.32 -20.45
CA SER A 235 -10.38 -3.32 -19.72
C SER A 235 -8.89 -3.46 -20.03
N THR A 236 -8.21 -2.33 -20.25
CA THR A 236 -6.75 -2.30 -20.35
C THR A 236 -6.20 -1.26 -19.40
N ASN A 237 -5.06 -1.56 -18.79
CA ASN A 237 -4.27 -0.57 -18.09
C ASN A 237 -2.80 -0.68 -18.50
N LEU A 238 -2.11 0.45 -18.55
CA LEU A 238 -0.68 0.56 -18.72
C LEU A 238 -0.17 1.63 -17.77
N ASN A 239 0.66 1.24 -16.83
CA ASN A 239 1.34 2.14 -15.90
C ASN A 239 2.84 2.06 -16.17
N TYR A 240 3.44 3.22 -16.51
CA TYR A 240 4.87 3.36 -16.71
C TYR A 240 5.43 4.37 -15.71
N ARG A 241 6.50 4.01 -15.01
CA ARG A 241 7.16 4.86 -14.01
C ARG A 241 8.67 4.90 -14.25
N GLU A 242 9.24 6.09 -14.11
CA GLU A 242 10.68 6.33 -14.06
C GLU A 242 11.04 6.98 -12.73
N SER A 243 12.17 6.60 -12.16
CA SER A 243 12.75 7.23 -10.97
C SER A 243 14.24 7.49 -11.15
N ASP A 244 14.72 8.55 -10.52
CA ASP A 244 16.12 8.95 -10.43
C ASP A 244 16.34 9.44 -9.00
N ILE A 245 17.10 8.70 -8.19
CA ILE A 245 17.13 8.85 -6.73
C ILE A 245 18.57 8.77 -6.26
N ASP A 246 19.04 9.82 -5.60
CA ASP A 246 20.31 9.83 -4.91
C ASP A 246 20.17 9.18 -3.52
N TYR A 247 21.18 8.47 -3.05
CA TYR A 247 21.18 7.81 -1.75
C TYR A 247 22.58 7.69 -1.16
N ASP A 248 22.67 7.44 0.13
CA ASP A 248 23.89 7.39 0.90
C ASP A 248 24.45 5.97 1.08
N SER A 249 25.76 5.88 1.11
CA SER A 249 26.47 4.63 1.36
C SER A 249 26.27 4.11 2.78
N PHE A 250 26.20 2.79 2.90
CA PHE A 250 26.28 2.10 4.19
C PHE A 250 27.56 1.30 4.32
N GLY A 251 28.36 1.64 5.33
CA GLY A 251 29.54 0.87 5.73
C GLY A 251 29.34 0.16 7.07
N PHE A 252 29.77 -1.11 7.19
CA PHE A 252 29.66 -1.88 8.44
C PHE A 252 30.35 -1.21 9.63
N VAL A 253 31.36 -0.40 9.40
CA VAL A 253 32.14 0.31 10.44
C VAL A 253 31.71 1.77 10.56
N THR A 254 31.47 2.43 9.44
CA THR A 254 31.17 3.87 9.38
C THR A 254 29.69 4.20 9.61
N GLY A 255 28.80 3.22 9.45
CA GLY A 255 27.36 3.49 9.41
C GLY A 255 26.92 4.10 8.08
N VAL A 256 25.89 4.93 8.09
CA VAL A 256 25.40 5.68 6.93
C VAL A 256 26.17 7.00 6.85
N ILE A 257 26.74 7.29 5.68
CA ILE A 257 27.55 8.50 5.43
C ILE A 257 27.27 9.05 4.04
N ASP A 258 27.40 10.37 3.89
CA ASP A 258 27.30 11.06 2.61
C ASP A 258 28.13 10.36 1.51
N GLY A 259 27.53 10.11 0.33
CA GLY A 259 28.17 9.43 -0.79
C GLY A 259 27.52 9.78 -2.12
N ASP A 260 28.25 9.63 -3.23
CA ASP A 260 27.75 9.91 -4.60
C ASP A 260 27.14 8.63 -5.21
N GLU A 261 26.12 8.09 -4.54
CA GLU A 261 25.34 6.96 -5.00
C GLU A 261 24.00 7.41 -5.61
N ASN A 262 23.62 6.75 -6.70
CA ASN A 262 22.37 7.04 -7.41
C ASN A 262 21.72 5.76 -7.95
N THR A 263 20.39 5.69 -7.88
CA THR A 263 19.60 4.62 -8.50
C THR A 263 18.66 5.18 -9.56
N LYS A 264 18.72 4.61 -10.77
CA LYS A 264 17.74 4.86 -11.85
C LYS A 264 16.86 3.66 -12.01
N GLY A 265 15.56 3.87 -11.78
CA GLY A 265 14.52 2.84 -11.88
C GLY A 265 13.58 3.08 -13.05
N ARG A 266 13.13 1.99 -13.66
CA ARG A 266 12.04 1.97 -14.63
C ARG A 266 11.13 0.81 -14.31
N GLN A 267 9.82 1.06 -14.31
CA GLN A 267 8.80 0.04 -14.10
C GLN A 267 7.70 0.17 -15.13
N ILE A 268 7.29 -0.96 -15.71
CA ILE A 268 6.13 -1.08 -16.61
C ILE A 268 5.20 -2.14 -16.02
N ASN A 269 3.93 -1.78 -15.83
CA ASN A 269 2.87 -2.71 -15.45
C ASN A 269 1.76 -2.59 -16.48
N TRP A 270 1.32 -3.70 -17.03
CA TRP A 270 0.16 -3.70 -17.91
C TRP A 270 -0.78 -4.86 -17.60
N ALA A 271 -2.06 -4.65 -17.87
CA ALA A 271 -3.06 -5.71 -17.83
C ALA A 271 -4.07 -5.54 -18.96
N LEU A 272 -4.56 -6.68 -19.42
CA LEU A 272 -5.71 -6.83 -20.31
C LEU A 272 -6.70 -7.77 -19.62
N GLU A 273 -7.93 -7.29 -19.43
CA GLU A 273 -9.01 -8.10 -18.87
C GLU A 273 -10.19 -8.14 -19.84
N ALA A 274 -10.79 -9.31 -20.00
CA ALA A 274 -12.02 -9.52 -20.75
C ALA A 274 -13.04 -10.24 -19.84
N LYS A 275 -14.15 -9.57 -19.55
CA LYS A 275 -15.23 -10.05 -18.70
C LYS A 275 -16.50 -10.23 -19.49
N LYS A 276 -17.23 -11.32 -19.25
CA LYS A 276 -18.54 -11.55 -19.83
C LYS A 276 -19.46 -12.26 -18.87
N SER A 277 -20.68 -11.73 -18.73
CA SER A 277 -21.75 -12.32 -17.95
C SER A 277 -22.72 -13.12 -18.79
N PHE A 278 -23.31 -14.15 -18.19
CA PHE A 278 -24.29 -15.08 -18.74
C PHE A 278 -25.37 -15.36 -17.67
N LEU A 279 -26.45 -16.01 -18.07
CA LEU A 279 -27.54 -16.46 -17.16
C LEU A 279 -28.14 -15.30 -16.36
N ASP A 280 -28.44 -14.17 -17.03
CA ASP A 280 -28.94 -12.95 -16.39
C ASP A 280 -27.99 -12.46 -15.28
N ASP A 281 -26.71 -12.31 -15.63
CA ASP A 281 -25.58 -11.86 -14.81
C ASP A 281 -25.23 -12.76 -13.61
N ARG A 282 -25.82 -13.95 -13.50
CA ARG A 282 -25.47 -14.91 -12.44
C ARG A 282 -24.15 -15.64 -12.65
N LEU A 283 -23.68 -15.76 -13.87
CA LEU A 283 -22.42 -16.43 -14.21
C LEU A 283 -21.51 -15.43 -14.92
N THR A 284 -20.44 -15.03 -14.28
CA THR A 284 -19.45 -14.12 -14.85
C THR A 284 -18.14 -14.84 -15.08
N ASN A 285 -17.61 -14.73 -16.30
CA ASN A 285 -16.31 -15.25 -16.66
C ASN A 285 -15.36 -14.09 -16.91
N THR A 286 -14.19 -14.15 -16.29
CA THR A 286 -13.14 -13.14 -16.42
C THR A 286 -11.85 -13.82 -16.85
N PHE A 287 -11.29 -13.40 -17.97
CA PHE A 287 -9.96 -13.78 -18.42
C PHE A 287 -9.05 -12.57 -18.33
N SER A 288 -7.86 -12.71 -17.75
CA SER A 288 -6.90 -11.63 -17.64
C SER A 288 -5.47 -12.08 -17.95
N LEU A 289 -4.74 -11.18 -18.60
CA LEU A 289 -3.29 -11.24 -18.79
C LEU A 289 -2.68 -10.02 -18.16
N SER A 290 -1.61 -10.18 -17.42
CA SER A 290 -0.90 -9.05 -16.81
C SER A 290 0.59 -9.31 -16.69
N GLU A 291 1.36 -8.22 -16.71
CA GLU A 291 2.81 -8.27 -16.56
C GLU A 291 3.31 -7.05 -15.81
N SER A 292 4.32 -7.27 -14.98
CA SER A 292 5.13 -6.24 -14.34
C SER A 292 6.60 -6.48 -14.66
N GLU A 293 7.28 -5.47 -15.18
CA GLU A 293 8.73 -5.46 -15.40
C GLU A 293 9.35 -4.31 -14.61
N ILE A 294 10.41 -4.60 -13.85
CA ILE A 294 11.19 -3.65 -13.07
C ILE A 294 12.64 -3.75 -13.51
N ASP A 295 13.25 -2.60 -13.86
CA ASP A 295 14.65 -2.47 -14.26
C ASP A 295 15.30 -1.39 -13.41
N ARG A 296 16.39 -1.72 -12.68
CA ARG A 296 17.11 -0.81 -11.79
C ARG A 296 18.60 -0.83 -12.10
N LYS A 297 19.19 0.36 -12.12
CA LYS A 297 20.62 0.58 -12.32
C LYS A 297 21.16 1.40 -11.19
N TYR A 298 22.26 0.93 -10.61
CA TYR A 298 22.93 1.54 -9.47
C TYR A 298 24.26 2.13 -9.91
N TYR A 299 24.51 3.34 -9.47
CA TYR A 299 25.70 4.11 -9.81
C TYR A 299 26.44 4.53 -8.55
N THR A 300 27.77 4.54 -8.60
CA THR A 300 28.65 5.16 -7.61
C THR A 300 29.63 6.07 -8.34
N ASN A 301 29.74 7.33 -7.94
CA ASN A 301 30.56 8.34 -8.62
C ASN A 301 30.25 8.42 -10.14
N GLY A 302 28.97 8.31 -10.50
CA GLY A 302 28.49 8.37 -11.89
C GLY A 302 28.80 7.14 -12.75
N VAL A 303 29.38 6.08 -12.18
CA VAL A 303 29.70 4.82 -12.89
C VAL A 303 28.68 3.74 -12.50
N GLU A 304 28.03 3.12 -13.50
CA GLU A 304 27.14 1.97 -13.27
C GLU A 304 27.96 0.80 -12.70
N ASN A 305 27.60 0.34 -11.51
CA ASN A 305 28.29 -0.75 -10.80
C ASN A 305 27.42 -2.00 -10.62
N PHE A 306 26.11 -1.85 -10.69
CA PHE A 306 25.16 -2.96 -10.57
C PHE A 306 23.88 -2.66 -11.33
N SER A 307 23.22 -3.69 -11.86
CA SER A 307 21.87 -3.61 -12.41
C SER A 307 21.06 -4.84 -11.99
N ALA A 308 19.75 -4.65 -11.85
CA ALA A 308 18.81 -5.71 -11.53
C ALA A 308 17.58 -5.59 -12.42
N LYS A 309 17.09 -6.71 -12.92
CA LYS A 309 15.88 -6.77 -13.71
C LYS A 309 15.01 -7.92 -13.21
N GLY A 310 13.74 -7.60 -12.92
CA GLY A 310 12.72 -8.56 -12.52
C GLY A 310 11.49 -8.44 -13.39
N LYS A 311 10.86 -9.58 -13.71
CA LYS A 311 9.64 -9.65 -14.50
C LYS A 311 8.70 -10.69 -13.89
N ARG A 312 7.39 -10.36 -13.82
CA ARG A 312 6.32 -11.29 -13.44
C ARG A 312 5.18 -11.19 -14.45
N SER A 313 4.76 -12.33 -14.98
CA SER A 313 3.66 -12.44 -15.95
C SER A 313 2.60 -13.39 -15.39
N PHE A 314 1.33 -13.04 -15.59
CA PHE A 314 0.19 -13.85 -15.16
C PHE A 314 -0.79 -14.05 -16.29
N ALA A 315 -1.28 -15.29 -16.43
CA ALA A 315 -2.51 -15.62 -17.12
C ALA A 315 -3.50 -16.17 -16.10
N ARG A 316 -4.73 -15.61 -16.08
CA ARG A 316 -5.73 -15.95 -15.06
C ARG A 316 -7.10 -16.11 -15.69
N TYR A 317 -7.84 -17.11 -15.22
CA TYR A 317 -9.24 -17.31 -15.55
C TYR A 317 -10.06 -17.49 -14.29
N ILE A 318 -11.10 -16.67 -14.13
CA ILE A 318 -12.00 -16.67 -12.96
C ILE A 318 -13.44 -16.87 -13.42
N ILE A 319 -14.16 -17.73 -12.71
CA ILE A 319 -15.59 -17.95 -12.84
C ILE A 319 -16.25 -17.55 -11.52
N ASN A 320 -17.12 -16.54 -11.55
CA ASN A 320 -17.99 -16.18 -10.45
C ASN A 320 -19.41 -16.66 -10.76
N TYR A 321 -20.00 -17.44 -9.87
CA TYR A 321 -21.35 -17.97 -10.03
C TYR A 321 -22.23 -17.69 -8.84
N ASN A 322 -23.22 -16.82 -9.03
CA ASN A 322 -24.27 -16.50 -8.09
C ASN A 322 -25.39 -17.54 -8.24
N PHE A 323 -25.30 -18.63 -7.46
CA PHE A 323 -26.32 -19.69 -7.52
C PHE A 323 -27.71 -19.15 -7.12
N ASN A 324 -27.75 -18.34 -6.06
CA ASN A 324 -28.89 -17.54 -5.64
C ASN A 324 -28.39 -16.34 -4.81
N GLU A 325 -29.29 -15.56 -4.23
CA GLU A 325 -28.98 -14.35 -3.44
C GLU A 325 -28.12 -14.63 -2.18
N ASN A 326 -28.02 -15.88 -1.75
CA ASN A 326 -27.32 -16.28 -0.52
C ASN A 326 -26.13 -17.22 -0.77
N ASN A 327 -25.86 -17.62 -2.00
CA ASN A 327 -24.82 -18.60 -2.30
C ASN A 327 -23.99 -18.17 -3.52
N PHE A 328 -22.71 -17.94 -3.29
CA PHE A 328 -21.77 -17.45 -4.29
C PHE A 328 -20.58 -18.39 -4.39
N PHE A 329 -20.14 -18.69 -5.60
CA PHE A 329 -19.00 -19.54 -5.88
C PHE A 329 -18.01 -18.81 -6.76
N THR A 330 -16.72 -18.87 -6.38
CA THR A 330 -15.62 -18.41 -7.21
C THR A 330 -14.66 -19.56 -7.47
N PHE A 331 -14.34 -19.80 -8.74
CA PHE A 331 -13.34 -20.75 -9.17
C PHE A 331 -12.28 -19.99 -9.96
N GLY A 332 -11.01 -20.29 -9.75
CA GLY A 332 -9.93 -19.67 -10.49
C GLY A 332 -8.83 -20.63 -10.85
N ALA A 333 -8.21 -20.38 -12.00
CA ALA A 333 -6.98 -21.00 -12.45
C ALA A 333 -5.99 -19.90 -12.82
N GLU A 334 -4.74 -20.05 -12.41
CA GLU A 334 -3.67 -19.09 -12.66
C GLU A 334 -2.42 -19.81 -13.14
N ALA A 335 -1.70 -19.18 -14.07
CA ALA A 335 -0.33 -19.51 -14.42
C ALA A 335 0.52 -18.25 -14.24
N GLU A 336 1.60 -18.37 -13.50
CA GLU A 336 2.57 -17.31 -13.21
C GLU A 336 3.94 -17.72 -13.73
N GLU A 337 4.63 -16.78 -14.39
CA GLU A 337 6.05 -16.84 -14.70
C GLU A 337 6.74 -15.66 -14.01
N SER A 338 7.74 -15.96 -13.18
CA SER A 338 8.62 -14.97 -12.55
C SER A 338 10.03 -15.17 -13.09
N SER A 339 10.69 -14.12 -13.59
CA SER A 339 12.02 -14.21 -14.15
C SER A 339 12.93 -13.04 -13.73
N THR A 340 14.23 -13.29 -13.74
CA THR A 340 15.32 -12.32 -13.69
C THR A 340 16.12 -12.36 -14.98
N PHE A 341 17.38 -11.91 -15.00
CA PHE A 341 18.20 -11.95 -16.21
C PHE A 341 18.49 -13.38 -16.70
N ASP A 342 18.72 -14.31 -15.77
CA ASP A 342 19.30 -15.63 -16.06
C ASP A 342 18.42 -16.80 -15.62
N ASP A 343 17.43 -16.54 -14.74
CA ASP A 343 16.61 -17.57 -14.11
C ASP A 343 15.12 -17.24 -14.20
N ASP A 344 14.30 -18.27 -14.33
CA ASP A 344 12.85 -18.20 -14.34
C ASP A 344 12.21 -19.31 -13.50
N PHE A 345 11.03 -19.02 -12.96
CA PHE A 345 10.19 -19.95 -12.23
C PHE A 345 8.74 -19.88 -12.73
N GLU A 346 8.14 -21.03 -12.97
CA GLU A 346 6.74 -21.18 -13.31
C GLU A 346 5.94 -21.71 -12.11
N THR A 347 4.74 -21.20 -11.91
CA THR A 347 3.82 -21.64 -10.85
C THR A 347 2.41 -21.78 -11.44
N GLU A 348 1.78 -22.93 -11.25
CA GLU A 348 0.38 -23.18 -11.62
C GLU A 348 -0.47 -23.25 -10.35
N SER A 349 -1.69 -22.70 -10.42
CA SER A 349 -2.56 -22.63 -9.24
C SER A 349 -4.01 -22.84 -9.59
N LEU A 350 -4.73 -23.50 -8.68
CA LEU A 350 -6.18 -23.63 -8.70
C LEU A 350 -6.74 -23.14 -7.37
N PHE A 351 -7.82 -22.37 -7.40
CA PHE A 351 -8.49 -21.93 -6.18
C PHE A 351 -10.02 -21.98 -6.27
N PHE A 352 -10.62 -22.14 -5.12
CA PHE A 352 -12.06 -22.18 -4.93
C PHE A 352 -12.45 -21.35 -3.72
N LEU A 353 -13.54 -20.58 -3.83
CA LEU A 353 -14.17 -19.87 -2.73
C LEU A 353 -15.68 -20.13 -2.76
N TYR A 354 -16.25 -20.46 -1.62
CA TYR A 354 -17.67 -20.56 -1.41
C TYR A 354 -18.10 -19.60 -0.32
N GLU A 355 -19.00 -18.68 -0.66
CA GLU A 355 -19.56 -17.70 0.25
C GLU A 355 -21.06 -17.98 0.41
N VAL A 356 -21.52 -18.03 1.64
CA VAL A 356 -22.92 -18.34 1.96
C VAL A 356 -23.47 -17.42 3.06
N MET A 357 -24.68 -16.95 2.87
CA MET A 357 -25.45 -16.20 3.87
C MET A 357 -26.62 -17.07 4.36
N PRO A 358 -26.41 -17.93 5.39
CA PRO A 358 -27.47 -18.79 5.93
C PRO A 358 -28.60 -17.99 6.58
N HIS A 359 -28.32 -16.78 7.01
CA HIS A 359 -29.22 -15.80 7.60
C HIS A 359 -28.81 -14.39 7.13
N GLU A 360 -29.74 -13.44 7.08
CA GLU A 360 -29.47 -12.05 6.69
C GLU A 360 -28.36 -11.38 7.53
N ASP A 361 -28.18 -11.82 8.79
CA ASP A 361 -27.17 -11.32 9.71
C ASP A 361 -25.87 -12.15 9.74
N LEU A 362 -25.82 -13.30 9.08
CA LEU A 362 -24.70 -14.23 9.16
C LEU A 362 -24.14 -14.54 7.77
N GLY A 363 -22.88 -14.23 7.54
CA GLY A 363 -22.12 -14.68 6.36
C GLY A 363 -20.94 -15.55 6.74
N LEU A 364 -20.71 -16.56 5.93
CA LEU A 364 -19.60 -17.51 6.05
C LEU A 364 -18.89 -17.61 4.70
N SER A 365 -17.57 -17.75 4.72
CA SER A 365 -16.77 -18.00 3.51
C SER A 365 -15.76 -19.12 3.76
N PHE A 366 -15.59 -19.99 2.76
CA PHE A 366 -14.69 -21.14 2.77
C PHE A 366 -13.86 -21.11 1.50
N GLY A 367 -12.56 -21.00 1.64
CA GLY A 367 -11.61 -20.96 0.54
C GLY A 367 -10.60 -22.10 0.61
N LEU A 368 -10.15 -22.56 -0.54
CA LEU A 368 -9.04 -23.50 -0.69
C LEU A 368 -8.27 -23.15 -1.98
N ARG A 369 -6.96 -23.18 -1.90
CA ARG A 369 -6.06 -23.01 -3.05
C ARG A 369 -4.95 -24.05 -3.01
N GLU A 370 -4.55 -24.54 -4.17
CA GLU A 370 -3.37 -25.37 -4.40
C GLU A 370 -2.44 -24.64 -5.38
N ASP A 371 -1.16 -24.54 -5.01
CA ASP A 371 -0.09 -23.98 -5.84
C ASP A 371 0.98 -25.04 -6.09
N LYS A 372 1.44 -25.12 -7.34
CA LYS A 372 2.47 -26.06 -7.78
C LYS A 372 3.59 -25.33 -8.49
N ARG A 373 4.82 -25.56 -8.04
CA ARG A 373 6.06 -25.12 -8.67
C ARG A 373 7.01 -26.31 -8.78
N ASP A 374 7.68 -26.43 -9.91
CA ASP A 374 8.65 -27.49 -10.13
C ASP A 374 9.72 -27.52 -9.02
N ASN A 375 10.09 -28.73 -8.62
CA ASN A 375 11.08 -29.02 -7.56
C ASN A 375 10.73 -28.57 -6.14
N LEU A 376 9.50 -28.11 -5.87
CA LEU A 376 8.98 -27.80 -4.55
C LEU A 376 7.75 -28.65 -4.22
N PRO A 377 7.44 -28.88 -2.93
CA PRO A 377 6.15 -29.44 -2.54
C PRO A 377 5.00 -28.54 -3.05
N SER A 378 3.84 -29.14 -3.35
CA SER A 378 2.63 -28.36 -3.56
C SER A 378 2.15 -27.78 -2.25
N GLU A 379 1.69 -26.52 -2.28
CA GLU A 379 1.17 -25.82 -1.10
C GLU A 379 -0.35 -25.72 -1.19
N GLU A 380 -1.03 -26.13 -0.13
CA GLU A 380 -2.48 -26.02 0.03
C GLU A 380 -2.79 -25.00 1.11
N THR A 381 -3.65 -24.01 0.81
CA THR A 381 -3.99 -22.93 1.74
C THR A 381 -5.50 -22.84 1.96
N PRO A 382 -6.02 -23.42 3.03
CA PRO A 382 -7.40 -23.25 3.46
C PRO A 382 -7.63 -21.89 4.12
N LYS A 383 -8.87 -21.40 4.04
CA LYS A 383 -9.32 -20.17 4.71
C LYS A 383 -10.79 -20.28 5.09
N VAL A 384 -11.13 -19.80 6.28
CA VAL A 384 -12.52 -19.68 6.75
C VAL A 384 -12.72 -18.27 7.31
N THR A 385 -13.79 -17.60 6.87
CA THR A 385 -14.18 -16.32 7.44
C THR A 385 -15.64 -16.33 7.84
N ALA A 386 -15.99 -15.54 8.84
CA ALA A 386 -17.35 -15.38 9.29
C ALA A 386 -17.62 -13.92 9.71
N TYR A 387 -18.84 -13.45 9.48
CA TYR A 387 -19.34 -12.25 10.14
C TYR A 387 -20.74 -12.50 10.70
N TYR A 388 -21.04 -11.79 11.79
CA TYR A 388 -22.37 -11.81 12.40
C TYR A 388 -22.80 -10.41 12.84
N ASN A 389 -23.88 -9.91 12.26
CA ASN A 389 -24.50 -8.65 12.66
C ASN A 389 -25.34 -8.89 13.92
N ILE A 390 -24.82 -8.52 15.08
CA ILE A 390 -25.54 -8.65 16.36
C ILE A 390 -26.79 -7.76 16.34
N ASN A 391 -26.67 -6.62 15.69
CA ASN A 391 -27.76 -5.69 15.35
C ASN A 391 -27.26 -4.75 14.24
N ASN A 392 -28.09 -3.78 13.84
CA ASN A 392 -27.77 -2.84 12.75
C ASN A 392 -26.51 -1.97 12.99
N ASN A 393 -26.04 -1.91 14.22
CA ASN A 393 -24.91 -1.05 14.62
C ASN A 393 -23.67 -1.84 15.03
N LEU A 394 -23.81 -3.11 15.41
CA LEU A 394 -22.76 -3.90 16.01
C LEU A 394 -22.54 -5.20 15.26
N ARG A 395 -21.31 -5.39 14.79
CA ARG A 395 -20.88 -6.53 14.00
C ARG A 395 -19.68 -7.22 14.62
N LEU A 396 -19.73 -8.53 14.68
CA LEU A 396 -18.62 -9.43 14.99
C LEU A 396 -18.07 -10.01 13.69
N SER A 397 -16.74 -10.11 13.57
CA SER A 397 -16.06 -10.78 12.46
C SER A 397 -14.99 -11.72 12.98
N ALA A 398 -14.74 -12.80 12.26
CA ALA A 398 -13.67 -13.74 12.54
C ALA A 398 -13.07 -14.26 11.22
N ASN A 399 -11.77 -14.48 11.22
CA ASN A 399 -11.02 -15.03 10.10
C ASN A 399 -9.96 -15.99 10.64
N TRP A 400 -9.83 -17.14 9.99
CA TRP A 400 -8.73 -18.07 10.15
C TRP A 400 -8.25 -18.48 8.76
N GLY A 401 -6.94 -18.59 8.59
CA GLY A 401 -6.38 -19.04 7.34
C GLY A 401 -4.90 -19.33 7.41
N GLU A 402 -4.48 -20.17 6.46
CA GLU A 402 -3.09 -20.46 6.21
C GLU A 402 -2.55 -19.64 5.06
N GLY A 403 -1.25 -19.46 5.02
CA GLY A 403 -0.53 -18.76 3.98
C GLY A 403 0.81 -19.38 3.69
N PHE A 404 1.36 -19.06 2.53
CA PHE A 404 2.67 -19.53 2.16
C PHE A 404 3.42 -18.50 1.33
N LYS A 405 4.74 -18.68 1.24
CA LYS A 405 5.61 -17.94 0.34
C LYS A 405 6.66 -18.88 -0.24
N LEU A 406 6.70 -18.96 -1.57
CA LEU A 406 7.74 -19.72 -2.28
C LEU A 406 9.08 -18.97 -2.20
N PRO A 407 10.22 -19.70 -2.13
CA PRO A 407 11.54 -19.08 -2.24
C PRO A 407 11.63 -18.22 -3.52
N THR A 408 12.21 -17.04 -3.39
CA THR A 408 12.44 -16.16 -4.56
C THR A 408 13.55 -16.73 -5.44
N ILE A 409 13.64 -16.25 -6.69
CA ILE A 409 14.75 -16.57 -7.57
C ILE A 409 16.07 -16.16 -6.91
N PHE A 410 16.12 -14.95 -6.33
CA PHE A 410 17.31 -14.45 -5.64
C PHE A 410 17.72 -15.38 -4.48
N GLN A 411 16.80 -15.76 -3.60
CA GLN A 411 17.10 -16.66 -2.47
C GLN A 411 17.61 -18.02 -2.93
N SER A 412 17.06 -18.54 -4.05
CA SER A 412 17.40 -19.85 -4.60
C SER A 412 18.72 -19.89 -5.37
N THR A 413 19.22 -18.74 -5.84
CA THR A 413 20.39 -18.67 -6.74
C THR A 413 21.58 -17.94 -6.13
N PHE A 414 21.36 -17.08 -5.11
CA PHE A 414 22.42 -16.29 -4.52
C PHE A 414 23.29 -17.08 -3.53
N PHE A 415 24.59 -16.94 -3.65
CA PHE A 415 25.58 -17.40 -2.67
C PHE A 415 26.82 -16.48 -2.65
N CYS A 416 27.52 -16.43 -1.52
CA CYS A 416 28.74 -15.63 -1.38
C CYS A 416 29.60 -16.15 -0.20
N CYS A 417 30.58 -15.35 0.19
CA CYS A 417 31.28 -15.41 1.50
C CYS A 417 31.96 -16.77 1.79
N GLY A 418 32.36 -17.48 0.74
CA GLY A 418 33.05 -18.76 0.83
C GLY A 418 32.17 -20.01 0.56
N ALA A 419 30.88 -19.81 0.27
CA ALA A 419 30.04 -20.90 -0.26
C ALA A 419 30.37 -21.20 -1.72
N ASP A 420 30.31 -22.47 -2.10
CA ASP A 420 30.59 -22.93 -3.48
C ASP A 420 29.35 -22.92 -4.38
N LYS A 421 28.14 -22.88 -3.78
CA LYS A 421 26.83 -22.96 -4.47
C LYS A 421 25.71 -22.45 -3.59
N PRO A 422 24.55 -22.09 -4.19
CA PRO A 422 23.35 -21.72 -3.42
C PRO A 422 22.78 -22.95 -2.67
N ASN A 423 21.87 -22.68 -1.74
CA ASN A 423 21.14 -23.73 -1.05
C ASN A 423 19.91 -24.17 -1.88
N ASN A 424 20.00 -25.38 -2.44
CA ASN A 424 18.94 -25.98 -3.26
C ASN A 424 17.84 -26.70 -2.42
N ASN A 425 17.89 -26.62 -1.09
CA ASN A 425 16.96 -27.31 -0.19
C ASN A 425 16.01 -26.32 0.51
N LEU A 426 15.84 -25.13 -0.03
CA LEU A 426 14.89 -24.17 0.53
C LEU A 426 13.46 -24.71 0.41
N LEU A 427 12.73 -24.64 1.51
CA LEU A 427 11.31 -24.98 1.58
C LEU A 427 10.49 -23.68 1.56
N PRO A 428 9.21 -23.74 1.15
CA PRO A 428 8.29 -22.62 1.28
C PRO A 428 8.20 -22.15 2.73
N GLU A 429 8.09 -20.86 2.93
CA GLU A 429 7.64 -20.28 4.20
C GLU A 429 6.13 -20.55 4.33
N THR A 430 5.66 -20.88 5.52
CA THR A 430 4.24 -21.15 5.79
C THR A 430 3.76 -20.29 6.95
N SER A 431 2.47 -20.01 6.99
CA SER A 431 1.86 -19.30 8.12
C SER A 431 0.49 -19.83 8.44
N GLU A 432 0.13 -19.73 9.72
CA GLU A 432 -1.22 -19.92 10.22
C GLU A 432 -1.58 -18.71 11.09
N GLY A 433 -2.82 -18.23 10.99
CA GLY A 433 -3.24 -17.10 11.80
C GLY A 433 -4.74 -16.97 11.92
N TYR A 434 -5.17 -16.28 12.97
CA TYR A 434 -6.57 -15.94 13.17
C TYR A 434 -6.73 -14.50 13.64
N GLU A 435 -7.90 -13.95 13.40
CA GLU A 435 -8.30 -12.65 13.93
C GLU A 435 -9.77 -12.65 14.33
N VAL A 436 -10.09 -11.82 15.32
CA VAL A 436 -11.46 -11.53 15.75
C VAL A 436 -11.64 -10.02 15.81
N GLY A 437 -12.70 -9.52 15.20
CA GLY A 437 -13.01 -8.11 15.10
C GLY A 437 -14.38 -7.78 15.65
N LEU A 438 -14.50 -6.58 16.26
CA LEU A 438 -15.76 -5.98 16.67
C LEU A 438 -15.85 -4.59 16.04
N THR A 439 -16.90 -4.35 15.26
CA THR A 439 -17.16 -3.07 14.61
C THR A 439 -18.50 -2.52 15.09
N TYR A 440 -18.47 -1.25 15.53
CA TYR A 440 -19.67 -0.47 15.82
C TYR A 440 -19.78 0.69 14.82
N GLU A 441 -20.97 0.89 14.27
CA GLU A 441 -21.34 2.04 13.44
C GLU A 441 -22.64 2.66 13.92
N SER A 442 -22.68 3.98 14.04
CA SER A 442 -23.93 4.69 14.38
C SER A 442 -24.94 4.61 13.21
N ASN A 443 -26.22 4.78 13.52
CA ASN A 443 -27.30 4.74 12.50
C ASN A 443 -27.12 5.84 11.43
N GLU A 444 -26.58 6.99 11.80
CA GLU A 444 -26.31 8.11 10.90
C GLU A 444 -24.96 7.96 10.18
N ARG A 445 -24.19 6.90 10.52
CA ARG A 445 -22.85 6.60 9.98
C ARG A 445 -21.87 7.76 10.11
N ASP A 446 -22.06 8.56 11.13
CA ASP A 446 -21.17 9.66 11.52
C ASP A 446 -20.12 9.23 12.56
N ASN A 447 -20.30 8.06 13.18
CA ASN A 447 -19.38 7.45 14.11
C ASN A 447 -19.14 5.98 13.78
N SER A 448 -17.87 5.56 13.80
CA SER A 448 -17.44 4.17 13.65
C SER A 448 -16.29 3.87 14.60
N PHE A 449 -16.32 2.68 15.22
CA PHE A 449 -15.27 2.14 16.07
C PHE A 449 -15.01 0.70 15.69
N LYS A 450 -13.76 0.35 15.39
CA LYS A 450 -13.35 -1.00 15.00
C LYS A 450 -12.22 -1.45 15.92
N PHE A 451 -12.37 -2.60 16.53
CA PHE A 451 -11.34 -3.25 17.34
C PHE A 451 -11.05 -4.63 16.76
N ILE A 452 -9.77 -5.01 16.64
CA ILE A 452 -9.32 -6.30 16.14
C ILE A 452 -8.25 -6.83 17.08
N TYR A 453 -8.35 -8.11 17.43
CA TYR A 453 -7.26 -8.92 17.96
C TYR A 453 -6.80 -9.90 16.88
N PHE A 454 -5.52 -10.09 16.75
CA PHE A 454 -4.91 -11.06 15.82
C PHE A 454 -3.78 -11.84 16.49
N ASP A 455 -3.55 -13.04 15.95
CA ASP A 455 -2.45 -13.93 16.30
C ASP A 455 -2.02 -14.67 15.04
N GLN A 456 -0.72 -14.71 14.76
CA GLN A 456 -0.14 -15.30 13.56
C GLN A 456 1.20 -15.94 13.89
N GLU A 457 1.40 -17.16 13.38
CA GLU A 457 2.68 -17.88 13.39
C GLU A 457 3.21 -17.99 11.94
N ILE A 458 4.49 -17.71 11.74
CA ILE A 458 5.18 -17.87 10.44
C ILE A 458 6.33 -18.87 10.67
N SER A 459 6.29 -19.99 9.97
CA SER A 459 7.26 -21.06 10.05
C SER A 459 8.16 -21.11 8.80
N ASN A 460 9.35 -21.72 8.92
CA ASN A 460 10.32 -21.87 7.83
C ASN A 460 10.75 -20.56 7.19
N MET A 461 10.72 -19.45 7.91
CA MET A 461 11.11 -18.15 7.37
C MET A 461 12.53 -18.20 6.79
N ILE A 462 12.69 -17.73 5.55
CA ILE A 462 13.95 -17.73 4.83
C ILE A 462 14.76 -16.48 5.17
N ASP A 463 16.00 -16.67 5.60
CA ASP A 463 16.93 -15.58 5.90
C ASP A 463 18.34 -15.93 5.44
N PHE A 464 19.19 -14.90 5.27
CA PHE A 464 20.56 -15.12 4.85
C PHE A 464 21.46 -15.56 6.01
N SER A 465 22.16 -16.67 5.82
CA SER A 465 23.11 -17.23 6.78
C SER A 465 24.56 -16.88 6.39
N PHE A 466 25.19 -15.99 7.14
CA PHE A 466 26.61 -15.67 6.94
C PHE A 466 27.53 -16.88 7.13
N SER A 467 27.12 -17.84 7.96
CA SER A 467 27.90 -19.06 8.21
C SER A 467 27.85 -20.04 7.05
N LEU A 468 26.74 -20.08 6.31
CA LEU A 468 26.58 -20.88 5.10
C LEU A 468 26.96 -20.12 3.84
N GLY A 469 26.95 -18.79 3.87
CA GLY A 469 27.08 -17.94 2.69
C GLY A 469 25.93 -18.09 1.70
N ALA A 470 24.76 -18.51 2.15
CA ALA A 470 23.56 -18.76 1.35
C ALA A 470 22.30 -18.55 2.21
N TYR A 471 21.13 -18.55 1.58
CA TYR A 471 19.84 -18.51 2.28
C TYR A 471 19.50 -19.87 2.89
N GLU A 472 18.81 -19.86 4.04
CA GLU A 472 18.31 -21.07 4.70
C GLU A 472 16.98 -20.83 5.43
N ASN A 473 16.19 -21.87 5.64
CA ASN A 473 14.98 -21.81 6.46
C ASN A 473 15.38 -21.88 7.92
N LEU A 474 15.28 -20.78 8.65
CA LEU A 474 15.87 -20.65 9.98
C LEU A 474 14.88 -20.46 11.11
N LYS A 475 13.63 -19.99 10.84
CA LYS A 475 12.93 -19.29 11.92
C LYS A 475 11.44 -19.58 11.99
N LEU A 476 10.99 -19.60 13.24
CA LEU A 476 9.62 -19.38 13.65
C LEU A 476 9.49 -17.92 14.08
N VAL A 477 8.45 -17.26 13.63
CA VAL A 477 8.06 -15.91 14.07
C VAL A 477 6.63 -15.97 14.59
N ASN A 478 6.44 -15.55 15.85
CA ASN A 478 5.13 -15.37 16.45
C ASN A 478 4.80 -13.88 16.49
N SER A 479 3.61 -13.52 16.07
CA SER A 479 3.15 -12.14 16.06
C SER A 479 1.71 -12.06 16.55
N GLU A 480 1.49 -11.37 17.67
CA GLU A 480 0.17 -11.12 18.22
C GLU A 480 -0.06 -9.63 18.47
N GLY A 481 -1.30 -9.21 18.52
CA GLY A 481 -1.57 -7.81 18.81
C GLY A 481 -3.03 -7.42 18.68
N TYR A 482 -3.23 -6.12 18.85
CA TYR A 482 -4.54 -5.52 18.67
C TYR A 482 -4.46 -4.19 17.91
N GLU A 483 -5.53 -3.93 17.19
CA GLU A 483 -5.71 -2.74 16.37
C GLU A 483 -7.01 -2.05 16.74
N PHE A 484 -6.99 -0.74 16.77
CA PHE A 484 -8.15 0.09 17.02
C PHE A 484 -8.22 1.20 15.96
N ASN A 485 -9.38 1.35 15.32
CA ASN A 485 -9.69 2.44 14.41
C ASN A 485 -10.94 3.15 14.88
N PHE A 486 -10.99 4.47 14.73
CA PHE A 486 -12.20 5.23 14.97
C PHE A 486 -12.35 6.40 14.02
N VAL A 487 -13.59 6.73 13.74
CA VAL A 487 -14.04 7.95 13.05
C VAL A 487 -15.22 8.49 13.84
N SER A 488 -15.21 9.77 14.19
CA SER A 488 -16.29 10.39 14.96
C SER A 488 -16.54 11.83 14.51
N SER A 489 -17.76 12.13 14.15
CA SER A 489 -18.22 13.48 13.88
C SER A 489 -18.51 14.20 15.21
N ILE A 490 -17.58 15.04 15.65
CA ILE A 490 -17.72 15.80 16.90
C ILE A 490 -18.76 16.90 16.75
N THR A 491 -18.78 17.52 15.58
CA THR A 491 -19.78 18.50 15.14
C THR A 491 -19.91 18.41 13.62
N ASP A 492 -20.91 19.03 13.01
CA ASP A 492 -21.08 19.11 11.55
C ASP A 492 -19.85 19.61 10.79
N ASN A 493 -18.91 20.28 11.48
CA ASN A 493 -17.72 20.88 10.89
C ASN A 493 -16.41 20.25 11.37
N ILE A 494 -16.45 19.31 12.31
CA ILE A 494 -15.26 18.70 12.93
C ILE A 494 -15.40 17.19 12.91
N LEU A 495 -14.57 16.53 12.10
CA LEU A 495 -14.40 15.08 12.12
C LEU A 495 -13.09 14.75 12.82
N LEU A 496 -13.14 13.86 13.79
CA LEU A 496 -12.01 13.26 14.46
C LEU A 496 -11.86 11.83 13.98
N SER A 497 -10.65 11.44 13.56
CA SER A 497 -10.36 10.06 13.21
C SER A 497 -8.98 9.65 13.70
N GLY A 498 -8.79 8.38 13.94
CA GLY A 498 -7.49 7.90 14.38
C GLY A 498 -7.39 6.39 14.40
N SER A 499 -6.16 5.94 14.58
CA SER A 499 -5.82 4.53 14.70
C SER A 499 -4.77 4.34 15.78
N TYR A 500 -4.79 3.17 16.41
CA TYR A 500 -3.75 2.68 17.31
C TYR A 500 -3.53 1.21 17.03
N SER A 501 -2.29 0.75 17.07
CA SER A 501 -1.94 -0.66 17.04
C SER A 501 -0.84 -0.96 18.05
N LYS A 502 -0.95 -2.14 18.65
CA LYS A 502 0.13 -2.77 19.40
C LYS A 502 0.40 -4.13 18.77
N THR A 503 1.66 -4.36 18.38
CA THR A 503 2.12 -5.60 17.74
C THR A 503 3.34 -6.10 18.50
N ASP A 504 3.25 -7.30 19.07
CA ASP A 504 4.38 -8.00 19.63
C ASP A 504 4.80 -9.11 18.68
N SER A 505 6.00 -8.98 18.12
CA SER A 505 6.54 -9.93 17.15
C SER A 505 7.90 -10.41 17.60
N THR A 506 8.01 -11.72 17.82
CA THR A 506 9.20 -12.36 18.37
C THR A 506 9.61 -13.59 17.55
N ASN A 507 10.89 -13.87 17.53
CA ASN A 507 11.41 -15.13 17.01
C ASN A 507 11.24 -16.27 18.06
N GLU A 508 11.60 -17.51 17.69
CA GLU A 508 11.51 -18.68 18.57
C GLU A 508 12.30 -18.56 19.89
N ALA A 509 13.31 -17.66 19.95
CA ALA A 509 14.06 -17.37 21.17
C ALA A 509 13.39 -16.29 22.05
N GLY A 510 12.21 -15.80 21.68
CA GLY A 510 11.50 -14.72 22.36
C GLY A 510 12.15 -13.33 22.14
N ILE A 511 13.04 -13.19 21.15
CA ILE A 511 13.69 -11.92 20.83
C ILE A 511 12.81 -11.16 19.84
N ARG A 512 12.52 -9.90 20.12
CA ARG A 512 11.71 -9.03 19.26
C ARG A 512 12.35 -8.83 17.90
N LEU A 513 11.50 -8.76 16.88
CA LEU A 513 11.95 -8.45 15.53
C LEU A 513 12.49 -7.02 15.46
N ILE A 514 13.56 -6.85 14.70
CA ILE A 514 14.19 -5.55 14.47
C ILE A 514 13.37 -4.68 13.51
N ARG A 515 13.50 -3.35 13.69
CA ARG A 515 12.85 -2.33 12.83
C ARG A 515 11.33 -2.52 12.75
N LEU A 516 10.74 -2.77 13.89
CA LEU A 516 9.30 -2.91 14.06
C LEU A 516 8.90 -2.29 15.40
N PRO A 517 8.16 -1.16 15.42
CA PRO A 517 7.69 -0.56 16.65
C PRO A 517 6.62 -1.45 17.29
N GLU A 518 6.62 -1.53 18.59
CA GLU A 518 5.55 -2.22 19.33
C GLU A 518 4.23 -1.46 19.24
N GLU A 519 4.31 -0.14 19.32
CA GLU A 519 3.15 0.74 19.36
C GLU A 519 3.22 1.76 18.23
N LYS A 520 2.08 1.97 17.60
CA LYS A 520 1.90 2.98 16.55
C LYS A 520 0.55 3.63 16.69
N ALA A 521 0.46 4.95 16.50
CA ALA A 521 -0.79 5.66 16.51
C ALA A 521 -0.84 6.78 15.46
N ASN A 522 -2.05 7.08 15.02
CA ASN A 522 -2.34 8.24 14.19
C ASN A 522 -3.61 8.91 14.69
N LEU A 523 -3.61 10.26 14.73
CA LEU A 523 -4.78 11.06 15.12
C LEU A 523 -4.95 12.20 14.12
N ASN A 524 -6.16 12.35 13.59
CA ASN A 524 -6.48 13.35 12.58
C ASN A 524 -7.68 14.21 12.98
N PHE A 525 -7.57 15.51 12.74
CA PHE A 525 -8.64 16.49 12.85
C PHE A 525 -8.95 17.05 11.47
N ASP A 526 -10.14 16.83 10.96
CA ASP A 526 -10.66 17.45 9.72
C ASP A 526 -11.65 18.54 10.10
N LEU A 527 -11.26 19.80 9.88
CA LEU A 527 -12.06 20.96 10.18
C LEU A 527 -12.52 21.61 8.88
N SER A 528 -13.82 21.75 8.74
CA SER A 528 -14.45 22.52 7.67
C SER A 528 -14.83 23.90 8.19
N TYR A 529 -14.37 24.96 7.53
CA TYR A 529 -14.70 26.34 7.88
C TYR A 529 -15.41 27.04 6.73
N GLY A 530 -16.72 27.15 6.83
CA GLY A 530 -17.60 27.52 5.73
C GLY A 530 -17.47 26.49 4.59
N LEU A 531 -18.14 26.75 3.45
CA LEU A 531 -18.18 25.82 2.31
C LEU A 531 -16.85 25.64 1.56
N LYS A 532 -15.88 26.50 1.77
CA LYS A 532 -14.70 26.63 0.89
C LYS A 532 -13.37 26.30 1.52
N ASN A 533 -13.29 26.26 2.87
CA ASN A 533 -12.03 26.11 3.56
C ASN A 533 -12.01 24.80 4.34
N LYS A 534 -10.93 24.05 4.23
CA LYS A 534 -10.68 22.85 5.02
C LYS A 534 -9.30 22.95 5.64
N ILE A 535 -9.19 22.50 6.90
CA ILE A 535 -7.94 22.38 7.64
C ILE A 535 -7.86 20.93 8.09
N PHE A 536 -6.78 20.28 7.75
CA PHE A 536 -6.51 18.90 8.17
C PHE A 536 -5.24 18.89 9.00
N VAL A 537 -5.31 18.38 10.22
CA VAL A 537 -4.17 18.26 11.14
C VAL A 537 -3.97 16.79 11.45
N SER A 538 -2.76 16.29 11.26
CA SER A 538 -2.39 14.91 11.56
C SER A 538 -1.28 14.85 12.59
N PHE A 539 -1.39 13.89 13.51
CA PHE A 539 -0.34 13.50 14.45
C PHE A 539 0.00 12.03 14.19
N PHE A 540 1.29 11.75 14.06
CA PHE A 540 1.82 10.39 13.89
C PHE A 540 2.71 10.08 15.08
N TYR A 541 2.48 8.96 15.73
CA TYR A 541 3.31 8.42 16.80
C TYR A 541 3.88 7.07 16.35
N ASN A 542 5.17 6.90 16.54
CA ASN A 542 5.88 5.64 16.37
C ASN A 542 6.63 5.35 17.67
N GLY A 543 6.49 4.12 18.20
CA GLY A 543 7.15 3.67 19.42
C GLY A 543 8.65 3.41 19.23
N ASP A 544 9.34 3.05 20.30
CA ASP A 544 10.75 2.67 20.23
C ASP A 544 10.94 1.40 19.38
N GLU A 545 12.04 1.37 18.62
CA GLU A 545 12.40 0.23 17.77
C GLU A 545 13.81 -0.26 18.09
N THR A 546 14.03 -1.57 17.93
CA THR A 546 15.37 -2.15 18.01
C THR A 546 15.98 -2.21 16.60
N ASP A 547 17.15 -1.62 16.39
CA ASP A 547 17.98 -1.80 15.19
C ASP A 547 19.26 -2.55 15.62
N PRO A 548 19.92 -3.33 14.78
CA PRO A 548 21.19 -4.00 15.12
C PRO A 548 22.29 -3.05 15.63
N ARG A 549 22.21 -1.77 15.32
CA ARG A 549 23.15 -0.73 15.70
C ARG A 549 22.76 0.05 16.97
N GLY A 550 21.51 -0.07 17.44
CA GLY A 550 21.03 0.64 18.61
C GLY A 550 19.51 0.70 18.70
N ILE A 551 19.02 1.58 19.55
CA ILE A 551 17.56 1.83 19.70
C ILE A 551 17.21 3.09 18.93
N VAL A 552 16.25 2.97 18.02
CA VAL A 552 15.55 4.11 17.42
C VAL A 552 14.49 4.56 18.41
N LYS A 553 14.56 5.80 18.86
CA LYS A 553 13.63 6.33 19.87
C LYS A 553 12.28 6.64 19.26
N SER A 554 11.25 6.53 20.08
CA SER A 554 9.90 6.97 19.73
C SER A 554 9.84 8.45 19.36
N TRP A 555 8.95 8.78 18.45
CA TRP A 555 8.76 10.14 17.95
C TRP A 555 7.29 10.48 17.72
N ILE A 556 7.00 11.80 17.70
CA ILE A 556 5.70 12.34 17.29
C ILE A 556 5.93 13.41 16.23
N ARG A 557 5.41 13.16 15.03
CA ARG A 557 5.37 14.13 13.94
C ARG A 557 3.97 14.70 13.78
N SER A 558 3.88 15.99 13.46
CA SER A 558 2.61 16.67 13.22
C SER A 558 2.65 17.42 11.91
N ASP A 559 1.60 17.24 11.11
CA ASP A 559 1.46 17.83 9.77
C ASP A 559 0.15 18.64 9.70
N ILE A 560 0.14 19.73 8.93
CA ILE A 560 -1.05 20.54 8.67
C ILE A 560 -1.23 20.77 7.18
N ASN A 561 -2.44 20.59 6.69
CA ASN A 561 -2.83 20.92 5.34
C ASN A 561 -4.02 21.89 5.34
N PHE A 562 -3.83 23.07 4.78
CA PHE A 562 -4.88 24.05 4.52
C PHE A 562 -5.31 23.95 3.07
N SER A 563 -6.60 23.87 2.80
CA SER A 563 -7.10 23.93 1.44
C SER A 563 -8.29 24.89 1.32
N ARG A 564 -8.35 25.58 0.18
CA ARG A 564 -9.43 26.50 -0.15
C ARG A 564 -9.93 26.27 -1.57
N LYS A 565 -11.23 26.09 -1.71
CA LYS A 565 -11.94 26.10 -2.98
C LYS A 565 -12.19 27.57 -3.36
N VAL A 566 -11.42 28.10 -4.31
CA VAL A 566 -11.54 29.47 -4.80
C VAL A 566 -12.85 29.64 -5.55
N ASN A 567 -13.12 28.71 -6.47
CA ASN A 567 -14.36 28.50 -7.20
C ASN A 567 -14.54 27.01 -7.47
N ASP A 568 -15.53 26.61 -8.29
CA ASP A 568 -15.82 25.20 -8.56
C ASP A 568 -14.69 24.48 -9.30
N ASN A 569 -13.87 25.20 -10.03
CA ASN A 569 -12.78 24.67 -10.84
C ASN A 569 -11.41 24.79 -10.19
N ILE A 570 -11.21 25.72 -9.23
CA ILE A 570 -9.88 26.05 -8.70
C ILE A 570 -9.84 25.79 -7.19
N ARG A 571 -8.89 24.97 -6.80
CA ARG A 571 -8.53 24.74 -5.39
C ARG A 571 -7.06 25.11 -5.17
N MET A 572 -6.79 25.85 -4.11
CA MET A 572 -5.44 26.15 -3.60
C MET A 572 -5.21 25.42 -2.29
N TYR A 573 -3.96 25.05 -2.00
CA TYR A 573 -3.61 24.41 -0.74
C TYR A 573 -2.20 24.78 -0.29
N LEU A 574 -1.99 24.73 1.02
CA LEU A 574 -0.71 24.91 1.71
C LEU A 574 -0.50 23.72 2.66
N LYS A 575 0.58 23.00 2.47
CA LYS A 575 1.00 21.90 3.35
C LYS A 575 2.17 22.35 4.19
N ILE A 576 2.15 22.01 5.47
CA ILE A 576 3.26 22.16 6.39
C ILE A 576 3.50 20.78 7.00
N LYS A 577 4.59 20.13 6.65
CA LYS A 577 4.99 18.85 7.24
C LYS A 577 5.97 19.11 8.38
N ASN A 578 5.94 18.22 9.39
CA ASN A 578 6.79 18.28 10.55
C ASN A 578 6.80 19.68 11.19
N ILE A 579 5.62 20.17 11.56
CA ILE A 579 5.43 21.58 12.02
C ILE A 579 6.30 21.97 13.22
N PHE A 580 6.59 21.00 14.11
CA PHE A 580 7.42 21.21 15.29
C PHE A 580 8.91 21.01 15.05
N ASP A 581 9.30 20.64 13.81
CA ASP A 581 10.69 20.41 13.41
C ASP A 581 11.36 19.28 14.23
N GLU A 582 10.58 18.22 14.48
CA GLU A 582 11.04 17.04 15.21
C GLU A 582 12.18 16.36 14.45
N ASN A 583 13.27 16.09 15.13
CA ASN A 583 14.38 15.30 14.58
C ASN A 583 14.19 13.83 14.99
N TYR A 584 13.89 12.97 14.06
CA TYR A 584 13.60 11.57 14.29
C TYR A 584 14.21 10.68 13.23
N GLN A 585 14.23 9.39 13.46
CA GLN A 585 14.68 8.36 12.53
C GLN A 585 13.63 7.26 12.43
N ASP A 586 13.45 6.68 11.25
CA ASP A 586 12.72 5.43 11.06
C ASP A 586 13.67 4.23 11.08
N ILE A 587 14.91 4.43 10.67
CA ILE A 587 16.01 3.45 10.73
C ILE A 587 17.25 4.14 11.27
N TYR A 588 17.98 3.48 12.16
CA TYR A 588 19.15 4.01 12.84
C TYR A 588 20.22 4.54 11.86
N GLY A 589 20.61 5.81 12.04
CA GLY A 589 21.60 6.50 11.23
C GLY A 589 21.06 7.13 9.94
N TYR A 590 19.76 6.99 9.66
CA TYR A 590 19.09 7.66 8.56
C TYR A 590 18.27 8.85 9.06
N GLY A 591 18.48 10.03 8.46
CA GLY A 591 17.76 11.25 8.78
C GLY A 591 16.40 11.34 8.10
N THR A 592 15.47 12.07 8.69
CA THR A 592 14.16 12.35 8.15
C THR A 592 13.98 13.82 7.81
N GLU A 593 12.95 14.17 7.02
CA GLU A 593 12.73 15.55 6.59
C GLU A 593 12.47 16.50 7.76
N GLU A 594 13.19 17.61 7.78
CA GLU A 594 12.93 18.76 8.62
C GLU A 594 11.57 19.40 8.23
N ARG A 595 11.12 20.41 8.99
CA ARG A 595 9.90 21.14 8.66
C ARG A 595 9.92 21.66 7.22
N SER A 596 8.88 21.31 6.45
CA SER A 596 8.75 21.70 5.05
C SER A 596 7.42 22.39 4.75
N PHE A 597 7.43 23.24 3.71
CA PHE A 597 6.27 24.02 3.25
C PHE A 597 6.06 23.76 1.77
N ASN A 598 4.83 23.44 1.36
CA ASN A 598 4.49 23.24 -0.04
C ASN A 598 3.19 23.98 -0.36
N LEU A 599 3.19 24.75 -1.45
CA LEU A 599 2.04 25.48 -1.96
C LEU A 599 1.62 24.91 -3.31
N GLY A 600 0.34 24.61 -3.46
CA GLY A 600 -0.16 24.04 -4.70
C GLY A 600 -1.51 24.59 -5.17
N VAL A 601 -1.78 24.35 -6.44
CA VAL A 601 -3.02 24.70 -7.13
C VAL A 601 -3.50 23.49 -7.94
N SER A 602 -4.80 23.22 -7.86
CA SER A 602 -5.50 22.24 -8.71
C SER A 602 -6.56 22.98 -9.53
N LEU A 603 -6.59 22.70 -10.83
CA LEU A 603 -7.58 23.20 -11.78
C LEU A 603 -8.33 22.00 -12.37
N ASP A 604 -9.65 21.97 -12.22
CA ASP A 604 -10.56 20.98 -12.80
C ASP A 604 -11.43 21.65 -13.86
N ILE A 605 -11.36 21.18 -15.12
CA ILE A 605 -12.12 21.68 -16.27
C ILE A 605 -13.03 20.54 -16.75
N ASN A 606 -14.33 20.72 -16.60
CA ASN A 606 -15.38 19.76 -16.98
C ASN A 606 -16.09 20.23 -18.26
#